data_e523d74e16995b3af0ee0dbd1f4e1ffe
#
_entry.id   e523d74e16995b3af0ee0dbd1f4e1ffe
#
_cell.length_a   1.000
_cell.length_b   1.000
_cell.length_c   1.000
_cell.angle_alpha   90.00
_cell.angle_beta   90.00
_cell.angle_gamma   90.00
#
_symmetry.space_group_name_H-M   'P 1'
#
loop_
_entity.id
_entity.type
_entity.pdbx_description
1 polymer ?
#
loop_
_entity_poly.entity_id
_entity_poly.type
_entity_poly.pdbx_seq_one_letter_code
_entity_poly.pdbx_strand_id
1 'polypeptide(L)'
;ALPVTATGYPVAIGAGGGGGTLSTSPTGSGVKGSDSVFTGSSTITSTGGGNGIKNCSGQPGGSGAGGSAESAKTGGTGNSPPTNPAQGTPGGVNTNSGPGSRGGGGGGGATVAGGCGDGCSAGVGGAGAGTAIQPSPTYGTPGPSAPLRYFGGGGAGGEGIPSAVVPGGVGGGGANAGGCGTTNTGGGGGAYNRPTGCGGSGGSGVVIIRYKFQ
;
A
#
# COMPACT_ATOMS: atom_id res chain seq x y z
N ALA A 1 -18.34 -20.12 0.11
CA ALA A 1 -19.33 -19.16 -0.38
C ALA A 1 -20.04 -18.53 0.84
N LEU A 2 -20.32 -17.23 0.78
CA LEU A 2 -21.07 -16.54 1.81
C LEU A 2 -22.56 -16.70 1.49
N PRO A 3 -23.39 -17.26 2.40
CA PRO A 3 -24.83 -17.33 2.17
C PRO A 3 -25.42 -15.90 2.23
N VAL A 4 -26.25 -15.58 1.27
CA VAL A 4 -26.95 -14.29 1.18
C VAL A 4 -28.45 -14.53 1.12
N THR A 5 -29.22 -13.64 1.77
CA THR A 5 -30.67 -13.64 1.75
C THR A 5 -31.15 -12.31 1.14
N ALA A 6 -32.44 -12.18 0.86
CA ALA A 6 -33.01 -10.97 0.27
C ALA A 6 -33.12 -9.84 1.32
N THR A 7 -31.97 -9.37 1.84
CA THR A 7 -31.85 -8.28 2.80
C THR A 7 -30.76 -7.30 2.37
N GLY A 8 -30.75 -6.08 2.95
CA GLY A 8 -29.69 -5.12 2.73
C GLY A 8 -28.41 -5.53 3.47
N TYR A 9 -27.25 -5.46 2.77
CA TYR A 9 -25.93 -5.72 3.35
C TYR A 9 -25.11 -4.43 3.32
N PRO A 10 -24.83 -3.84 4.49
CA PRO A 10 -23.99 -2.65 4.55
C PRO A 10 -22.57 -2.90 4.01
N VAL A 11 -22.08 -1.98 3.18
CA VAL A 11 -20.72 -1.98 2.65
C VAL A 11 -20.10 -0.62 2.94
N ALA A 12 -19.00 -0.62 3.70
CA ALA A 12 -18.15 0.56 3.88
C ALA A 12 -16.86 0.38 3.08
N ILE A 13 -16.49 1.38 2.28
CA ILE A 13 -15.23 1.38 1.51
C ILE A 13 -14.25 2.31 2.22
N GLY A 14 -13.08 1.78 2.57
CA GLY A 14 -12.04 2.53 3.25
C GLY A 14 -11.44 3.61 2.37
N ALA A 15 -11.21 4.78 2.94
CA ALA A 15 -10.44 5.84 2.31
C ALA A 15 -8.93 5.53 2.33
N GLY A 16 -8.20 6.03 1.34
CA GLY A 16 -6.75 6.05 1.38
C GLY A 16 -6.23 6.95 2.50
N GLY A 17 -5.15 6.57 3.14
CA GLY A 17 -4.50 7.41 4.14
C GLY A 17 -3.83 8.63 3.51
N GLY A 18 -3.80 9.75 4.22
CA GLY A 18 -3.12 10.96 3.77
C GLY A 18 -1.59 10.78 3.69
N GLY A 19 -0.96 11.37 2.68
CA GLY A 19 0.50 11.39 2.57
C GLY A 19 1.15 12.25 3.66
N GLY A 20 2.38 11.89 4.03
CA GLY A 20 3.16 12.67 4.98
C GLY A 20 3.67 13.98 4.39
N THR A 21 3.94 14.97 5.24
CA THR A 21 4.49 16.28 4.86
C THR A 21 5.95 16.42 5.27
N LEU A 22 6.62 17.50 4.85
CA LEU A 22 8.02 17.82 5.25
C LEU A 22 8.18 18.22 6.72
N SER A 23 7.10 18.34 7.45
CA SER A 23 7.15 18.74 8.87
C SER A 23 7.98 17.76 9.71
N THR A 24 8.45 18.20 10.86
CA THR A 24 9.23 17.36 11.78
C THR A 24 8.38 16.23 12.34
N SER A 25 9.00 15.05 12.52
CA SER A 25 8.33 13.90 13.15
C SER A 25 7.84 14.27 14.58
N PRO A 26 6.63 13.85 14.99
CA PRO A 26 5.69 12.98 14.27
C PRO A 26 4.68 13.71 13.38
N THR A 27 4.63 15.06 13.43
CA THR A 27 3.57 15.88 12.78
C THR A 27 3.54 15.77 11.24
N GLY A 28 4.68 15.41 10.63
CA GLY A 28 4.77 15.17 9.18
C GLY A 28 4.50 13.74 8.72
N SER A 29 4.05 12.86 9.60
CA SER A 29 3.80 11.45 9.27
C SER A 29 2.61 11.26 8.36
N GLY A 30 2.67 10.23 7.49
CA GLY A 30 1.49 9.79 6.76
C GLY A 30 0.43 9.21 7.71
N VAL A 31 -0.79 9.09 7.21
CA VAL A 31 -1.93 8.53 7.94
C VAL A 31 -2.23 7.13 7.41
N LYS A 32 -2.57 6.20 8.30
CA LYS A 32 -3.01 4.85 7.93
C LYS A 32 -4.29 4.91 7.09
N GLY A 33 -4.41 4.02 6.10
CA GLY A 33 -5.67 3.84 5.37
C GLY A 33 -6.79 3.33 6.28
N SER A 34 -8.03 3.66 5.95
CA SER A 34 -9.21 3.14 6.66
C SER A 34 -9.56 1.73 6.18
N ASP A 35 -10.22 0.97 7.04
CA ASP A 35 -10.67 -0.37 6.72
C ASP A 35 -11.87 -0.36 5.77
N SER A 36 -11.93 -1.34 4.86
CA SER A 36 -13.14 -1.64 4.09
C SER A 36 -13.89 -2.79 4.76
N VAL A 37 -15.19 -2.64 4.93
CA VAL A 37 -16.02 -3.60 5.69
C VAL A 37 -17.25 -3.98 4.90
N PHE A 38 -17.49 -5.27 4.78
CA PHE A 38 -18.75 -5.85 4.34
C PHE A 38 -19.43 -6.52 5.54
N THR A 39 -20.67 -6.12 5.84
CA THR A 39 -21.45 -6.67 6.96
C THR A 39 -22.54 -7.59 6.41
N GLY A 40 -22.33 -8.89 6.52
CA GLY A 40 -23.26 -9.94 6.12
C GLY A 40 -23.54 -10.90 7.26
N SER A 41 -23.86 -12.15 6.96
CA SER A 41 -23.93 -13.24 7.96
C SER A 41 -22.61 -13.41 8.72
N SER A 42 -21.51 -13.00 8.12
CA SER A 42 -20.20 -12.78 8.75
C SER A 42 -19.67 -11.44 8.30
N THR A 43 -19.04 -10.70 9.21
CA THR A 43 -18.35 -9.45 8.86
C THR A 43 -17.01 -9.77 8.24
N ILE A 44 -16.74 -9.20 7.04
CA ILE A 44 -15.45 -9.29 6.36
C ILE A 44 -14.81 -7.92 6.43
N THR A 45 -13.64 -7.84 7.05
CA THR A 45 -12.86 -6.60 7.15
C THR A 45 -11.56 -6.74 6.36
N SER A 46 -11.33 -5.82 5.42
CA SER A 46 -10.04 -5.63 4.77
C SER A 46 -9.36 -4.42 5.41
N THR A 47 -8.30 -4.70 6.15
CA THR A 47 -7.59 -3.68 6.94
C THR A 47 -6.83 -2.71 6.05
N GLY A 48 -6.89 -1.42 6.37
CA GLY A 48 -6.15 -0.39 5.67
C GLY A 48 -4.64 -0.57 5.76
N GLY A 49 -3.92 -0.09 4.74
CA GLY A 49 -2.46 -0.16 4.69
C GLY A 49 -1.78 0.67 5.78
N GLY A 50 -0.62 0.22 6.24
CA GLY A 50 0.22 0.93 7.21
C GLY A 50 0.74 2.26 6.68
N ASN A 51 1.07 3.17 7.58
CA ASN A 51 1.62 4.50 7.24
C ASN A 51 3.13 4.58 7.45
N GLY A 52 3.79 5.36 6.62
CA GLY A 52 5.18 5.75 6.80
C GLY A 52 5.32 6.88 7.83
N ILE A 53 6.32 6.76 8.69
CA ILE A 53 6.69 7.78 9.67
C ILE A 53 8.14 8.17 9.41
N LYS A 54 8.40 9.47 9.35
CA LYS A 54 9.76 10.00 9.15
C LYS A 54 10.70 9.50 10.24
N ASN A 55 11.88 9.04 9.86
CA ASN A 55 12.94 8.52 10.75
C ASN A 55 12.53 7.30 11.60
N CYS A 56 11.48 6.60 11.23
CA CYS A 56 10.96 5.43 11.96
C CYS A 56 10.85 4.21 11.06
N SER A 57 10.64 3.06 11.69
CA SER A 57 10.20 1.85 11.02
C SER A 57 8.81 2.04 10.43
N GLY A 58 8.52 1.35 9.33
CA GLY A 58 7.19 1.33 8.74
C GLY A 58 6.15 0.80 9.72
N GLN A 59 4.93 1.32 9.64
CA GLN A 59 3.85 0.90 10.53
C GLN A 59 3.08 -0.30 9.95
N PRO A 60 2.51 -1.15 10.84
CA PRO A 60 1.73 -2.31 10.42
C PRO A 60 0.38 -1.93 9.82
N GLY A 61 -0.17 -2.82 9.00
CA GLY A 61 -1.48 -2.67 8.39
C GLY A 61 -1.93 -3.94 7.67
N GLY A 62 -2.99 -3.89 6.88
CA GLY A 62 -3.35 -4.95 5.95
C GLY A 62 -2.14 -5.30 5.07
N SER A 63 -1.52 -4.28 4.46
CA SER A 63 -0.12 -4.32 3.98
C SER A 63 0.72 -3.35 4.80
N GLY A 64 1.96 -3.71 5.12
CA GLY A 64 2.85 -2.90 5.95
C GLY A 64 3.51 -1.77 5.16
N ALA A 65 3.82 -0.65 5.81
CA ALA A 65 4.58 0.44 5.22
C ALA A 65 6.08 0.12 5.13
N GLY A 66 6.78 0.73 4.19
CA GLY A 66 8.25 0.63 4.10
C GLY A 66 8.96 1.37 5.24
N GLY A 67 10.17 0.94 5.57
CA GLY A 67 11.06 1.64 6.51
C GLY A 67 11.58 2.95 5.92
N SER A 68 11.75 3.98 6.76
CA SER A 68 12.20 5.30 6.28
C SER A 68 13.66 5.27 5.79
N ALA A 69 14.01 6.28 4.97
CA ALA A 69 15.32 6.37 4.32
C ALA A 69 16.48 6.76 5.26
N GLU A 70 16.20 7.18 6.48
CA GLU A 70 17.23 7.63 7.42
C GLU A 70 17.59 6.52 8.41
N SER A 71 18.82 6.02 8.38
CA SER A 71 19.33 4.87 9.15
C SER A 71 18.56 3.56 8.94
N ALA A 72 19.12 2.43 9.35
CA ALA A 72 18.48 1.12 9.22
C ALA A 72 17.10 1.11 9.90
N LYS A 73 16.05 0.86 9.12
CA LYS A 73 14.66 0.81 9.58
C LYS A 73 13.94 -0.40 9.00
N THR A 74 13.20 -1.08 9.84
CA THR A 74 12.37 -2.21 9.40
C THR A 74 11.13 -1.73 8.67
N GLY A 75 10.64 -2.54 7.75
CA GLY A 75 9.29 -2.39 7.23
C GLY A 75 8.25 -2.77 8.28
N GLY A 76 7.06 -2.23 8.16
CA GLY A 76 5.90 -2.63 8.94
C GLY A 76 5.42 -4.03 8.57
N THR A 77 4.86 -4.75 9.52
CA THR A 77 4.24 -6.04 9.25
C THR A 77 2.97 -5.88 8.42
N GLY A 78 2.79 -6.77 7.44
CA GLY A 78 1.52 -6.95 6.74
C GLY A 78 0.61 -7.91 7.50
N ASN A 79 -0.61 -8.10 7.00
CA ASN A 79 -1.62 -8.98 7.60
C ASN A 79 -1.81 -8.70 9.11
N SER A 80 -1.97 -7.43 9.45
CA SER A 80 -2.13 -6.99 10.84
C SER A 80 -3.42 -6.16 11.00
N PRO A 81 -4.40 -6.68 11.76
CA PRO A 81 -4.42 -7.94 12.50
C PRO A 81 -4.34 -9.17 11.58
N PRO A 82 -3.83 -10.33 12.07
CA PRO A 82 -3.68 -11.51 11.25
C PRO A 82 -5.04 -12.09 10.83
N THR A 83 -5.14 -12.46 9.55
CA THR A 83 -6.30 -13.11 8.96
C THR A 83 -5.90 -14.33 8.15
N ASN A 84 -6.83 -15.22 7.86
CA ASN A 84 -6.64 -16.34 6.96
C ASN A 84 -7.80 -16.38 5.93
N PRO A 85 -7.50 -16.26 4.62
CA PRO A 85 -6.17 -16.00 4.04
C PRO A 85 -5.59 -14.63 4.44
N ALA A 86 -4.25 -14.50 4.32
CA ALA A 86 -3.56 -13.25 4.60
C ALA A 86 -4.03 -12.15 3.63
N GLN A 87 -4.22 -10.93 4.16
CA GLN A 87 -4.73 -9.81 3.36
C GLN A 87 -3.64 -8.89 2.79
N GLY A 88 -2.37 -9.13 3.15
CA GLY A 88 -1.25 -8.38 2.60
C GLY A 88 0.08 -8.79 3.21
N THR A 89 1.13 -8.14 2.76
CA THR A 89 2.52 -8.49 3.00
C THR A 89 3.29 -7.37 3.70
N PRO A 90 4.46 -7.65 4.32
CA PRO A 90 5.25 -6.61 4.98
C PRO A 90 5.84 -5.61 3.99
N GLY A 91 6.13 -4.41 4.49
CA GLY A 91 6.94 -3.43 3.79
C GLY A 91 8.42 -3.82 3.77
N GLY A 92 9.17 -3.24 2.84
CA GLY A 92 10.61 -3.41 2.70
C GLY A 92 11.38 -2.70 3.81
N VAL A 93 12.56 -3.21 4.11
CA VAL A 93 13.49 -2.60 5.06
C VAL A 93 14.37 -1.57 4.37
N ASN A 94 14.91 -0.61 5.12
CA ASN A 94 16.11 0.11 4.74
C ASN A 94 17.30 -0.60 5.38
N THR A 95 18.20 -1.15 4.58
CA THR A 95 19.33 -1.95 5.05
C THR A 95 20.56 -1.13 5.40
N ASN A 96 20.60 0.16 5.06
CA ASN A 96 21.77 0.98 5.25
C ASN A 96 21.78 1.67 6.63
N SER A 97 22.85 1.46 7.38
CA SER A 97 23.08 2.03 8.70
C SER A 97 24.06 3.21 8.72
N GLY A 98 24.60 3.61 7.56
CA GLY A 98 25.62 4.68 7.47
C GLY A 98 25.02 6.08 7.43
N PRO A 99 25.81 7.12 7.82
CA PRO A 99 25.46 8.50 7.60
C PRO A 99 25.26 8.77 6.09
N GLY A 100 24.11 9.28 5.69
CA GLY A 100 23.78 9.52 4.29
C GLY A 100 23.01 8.40 3.61
N SER A 101 22.55 7.39 4.35
CA SER A 101 21.55 6.43 3.89
C SER A 101 20.35 7.14 3.31
N ARG A 102 19.96 6.79 2.09
CA ARG A 102 19.02 7.60 1.31
C ARG A 102 17.88 6.84 0.66
N GLY A 103 17.92 5.49 0.64
CA GLY A 103 16.86 4.65 0.10
C GLY A 103 15.96 4.09 1.18
N GLY A 104 14.69 4.52 1.24
CA GLY A 104 13.65 3.90 2.06
C GLY A 104 13.10 2.63 1.44
N GLY A 105 12.60 1.70 2.25
CA GLY A 105 11.90 0.51 1.78
C GLY A 105 10.57 0.85 1.12
N GLY A 106 10.13 0.04 0.15
CA GLY A 106 8.80 0.13 -0.46
C GLY A 106 7.72 -0.42 0.48
N GLY A 107 6.49 0.01 0.33
CA GLY A 107 5.32 -0.58 1.01
C GLY A 107 4.99 -1.98 0.49
N GLY A 108 4.48 -2.85 1.35
CA GLY A 108 3.98 -4.16 0.96
C GLY A 108 2.74 -4.08 0.08
N GLY A 109 2.59 -5.00 -0.85
CA GLY A 109 1.38 -5.19 -1.63
C GLY A 109 0.51 -6.30 -1.05
N ALA A 110 -0.53 -6.67 -1.79
CA ALA A 110 -1.40 -7.76 -1.37
C ALA A 110 -0.69 -9.14 -1.46
N THR A 111 0.22 -9.33 -2.41
CA THR A 111 0.85 -10.64 -2.66
C THR A 111 2.37 -10.62 -2.55
N VAL A 112 3.03 -9.50 -2.74
CA VAL A 112 4.49 -9.39 -2.72
C VAL A 112 4.90 -8.30 -1.71
N ALA A 113 5.89 -8.64 -0.89
CA ALA A 113 6.48 -7.69 0.05
C ALA A 113 7.11 -6.50 -0.68
N GLY A 114 7.22 -5.38 0.02
CA GLY A 114 7.92 -4.23 -0.49
C GLY A 114 9.40 -4.50 -0.67
N GLY A 115 10.02 -3.92 -1.69
CA GLY A 115 11.46 -4.02 -1.95
C GLY A 115 12.26 -3.30 -0.87
N CYS A 116 13.46 -3.81 -0.59
CA CYS A 116 14.40 -3.16 0.32
C CYS A 116 14.93 -1.87 -0.30
N GLY A 117 15.12 -0.85 0.52
CA GLY A 117 15.95 0.29 0.19
C GLY A 117 17.39 0.05 0.59
N ASP A 118 18.32 0.64 -0.11
CA ASP A 118 19.75 0.60 0.18
C ASP A 118 20.35 2.02 0.23
N GLY A 119 21.69 2.11 0.28
CA GLY A 119 22.39 3.40 0.39
C GLY A 119 22.12 4.38 -0.76
N CYS A 120 21.67 3.92 -1.91
CA CYS A 120 21.56 4.69 -3.13
C CYS A 120 20.16 4.65 -3.74
N SER A 121 19.37 3.59 -3.51
CA SER A 121 18.11 3.35 -4.22
C SER A 121 16.97 3.08 -3.25
N ALA A 122 15.80 3.62 -3.57
CA ALA A 122 14.57 3.29 -2.85
C ALA A 122 14.04 1.91 -3.24
N GLY A 123 13.35 1.24 -2.32
CA GLY A 123 12.66 -0.01 -2.59
C GLY A 123 11.43 0.19 -3.45
N VAL A 124 11.21 -0.71 -4.40
CA VAL A 124 9.97 -0.76 -5.21
C VAL A 124 8.77 -1.14 -4.35
N GLY A 125 7.59 -0.68 -4.71
CA GLY A 125 6.35 -1.12 -4.06
C GLY A 125 6.05 -2.60 -4.34
N GLY A 126 5.52 -3.29 -3.35
CA GLY A 126 5.11 -4.69 -3.48
C GLY A 126 3.90 -4.88 -4.39
N ALA A 127 3.86 -5.97 -5.12
CA ALA A 127 2.78 -6.24 -6.06
C ALA A 127 1.44 -6.55 -5.37
N GLY A 128 0.37 -6.05 -5.93
CA GLY A 128 -1.00 -6.35 -5.57
C GLY A 128 -1.48 -7.70 -6.10
N ALA A 129 -2.72 -8.03 -5.81
CA ALA A 129 -3.39 -9.25 -6.26
C ALA A 129 -4.11 -9.03 -7.59
N GLY A 130 -3.87 -9.96 -8.53
CA GLY A 130 -4.59 -10.02 -9.80
C GLY A 130 -5.86 -10.86 -9.70
N THR A 131 -6.93 -10.39 -10.30
CA THR A 131 -8.21 -11.12 -10.34
C THR A 131 -8.93 -10.95 -11.66
N ALA A 132 -9.64 -12.01 -12.08
CA ALA A 132 -10.55 -11.98 -13.22
C ALA A 132 -12.02 -11.76 -12.82
N ILE A 133 -12.29 -11.51 -11.54
CA ILE A 133 -13.68 -11.32 -11.07
C ILE A 133 -14.34 -10.11 -11.75
N GLN A 134 -13.55 -9.12 -12.10
CA GLN A 134 -13.97 -7.93 -12.80
C GLN A 134 -13.01 -7.67 -13.97
N PRO A 135 -13.33 -8.19 -15.17
CA PRO A 135 -12.45 -8.04 -16.34
C PRO A 135 -12.53 -6.65 -17.01
N SER A 136 -13.45 -5.78 -16.53
CA SER A 136 -13.61 -4.44 -17.11
C SER A 136 -12.33 -3.61 -16.97
N PRO A 137 -11.87 -2.90 -18.01
CA PRO A 137 -10.70 -2.04 -17.95
C PRO A 137 -10.89 -0.82 -17.03
N THR A 138 -12.10 -0.55 -16.57
CA THR A 138 -12.45 0.63 -15.76
C THR A 138 -11.92 0.55 -14.32
N TYR A 139 -11.76 -0.66 -13.76
CA TYR A 139 -11.33 -0.86 -12.37
C TYR A 139 -10.03 -1.63 -12.28
N GLY A 140 -9.26 -1.35 -11.22
CA GLY A 140 -7.94 -1.93 -11.03
C GLY A 140 -6.92 -1.45 -12.07
N THR A 141 -5.68 -1.91 -11.97
CA THR A 141 -4.62 -1.60 -12.94
C THR A 141 -4.28 -2.81 -13.80
N PRO A 142 -3.82 -2.61 -15.05
CA PRO A 142 -3.23 -3.71 -15.80
C PRO A 142 -1.99 -4.23 -15.06
N GLY A 143 -1.62 -5.47 -15.30
CA GLY A 143 -0.47 -6.10 -14.68
C GLY A 143 0.15 -7.17 -15.58
N PRO A 144 1.08 -7.96 -15.06
CA PRO A 144 1.89 -8.88 -15.88
C PRO A 144 1.11 -9.99 -16.56
N SER A 145 -0.10 -10.31 -16.08
CA SER A 145 -0.93 -11.39 -16.63
C SER A 145 -2.28 -10.85 -17.10
N ALA A 146 -2.42 -10.64 -18.42
CA ALA A 146 -3.70 -10.30 -19.03
C ALA A 146 -4.63 -11.55 -19.01
N PRO A 147 -5.96 -11.40 -18.85
CA PRO A 147 -6.72 -10.16 -18.71
C PRO A 147 -6.92 -9.73 -17.24
N LEU A 148 -6.09 -10.18 -16.31
CA LEU A 148 -6.27 -9.88 -14.88
C LEU A 148 -6.18 -8.38 -14.61
N ARG A 149 -6.99 -7.94 -13.65
CA ARG A 149 -6.91 -6.59 -13.06
C ARG A 149 -6.34 -6.71 -11.66
N TYR A 150 -5.39 -5.81 -11.33
CA TYR A 150 -4.62 -5.86 -10.10
C TYR A 150 -5.06 -4.77 -9.12
N PHE A 151 -5.04 -5.11 -7.82
CA PHE A 151 -5.47 -4.28 -6.70
C PHE A 151 -4.50 -4.41 -5.53
N GLY A 152 -4.42 -3.40 -4.68
CA GLY A 152 -3.63 -3.45 -3.46
C GLY A 152 -2.12 -3.48 -3.69
N GLY A 153 -1.60 -2.72 -4.65
CA GLY A 153 -0.16 -2.52 -4.84
C GLY A 153 0.43 -1.57 -3.79
N GLY A 154 1.63 -1.84 -3.30
CA GLY A 154 2.34 -0.98 -2.35
C GLY A 154 2.96 0.25 -3.02
N GLY A 155 3.12 1.34 -2.28
CA GLY A 155 3.84 2.53 -2.76
C GLY A 155 5.36 2.33 -2.76
N ALA A 156 6.09 3.04 -3.61
CA ALA A 156 7.54 3.02 -3.61
C ALA A 156 8.14 3.76 -2.40
N GLY A 157 9.33 3.36 -1.98
CA GLY A 157 10.14 4.05 -0.97
C GLY A 157 10.64 5.41 -1.46
N GLY A 158 11.06 6.27 -0.55
CA GLY A 158 11.63 7.57 -0.87
C GLY A 158 13.15 7.53 -1.01
N GLU A 159 13.71 8.48 -1.74
CA GLU A 159 15.16 8.67 -1.89
C GLU A 159 15.60 10.02 -1.33
N GLY A 160 16.78 10.04 -0.74
CA GLY A 160 17.41 11.28 -0.27
C GLY A 160 18.07 12.09 -1.37
N ILE A 161 18.50 11.46 -2.45
CA ILE A 161 18.95 12.09 -3.71
C ILE A 161 18.13 11.46 -4.84
N PRO A 162 17.33 12.22 -5.56
CA PRO A 162 16.58 11.68 -6.68
C PRO A 162 17.55 11.20 -7.78
N SER A 163 17.61 9.89 -7.97
CA SER A 163 18.42 9.29 -9.06
C SER A 163 17.53 8.77 -10.18
N ALA A 164 16.37 8.22 -9.82
CA ALA A 164 15.42 7.68 -10.78
C ALA A 164 14.00 7.66 -10.18
N VAL A 165 13.01 7.55 -11.05
CA VAL A 165 11.64 7.24 -10.60
C VAL A 165 11.55 5.75 -10.28
N VAL A 166 11.30 5.45 -9.00
CA VAL A 166 11.06 4.09 -8.53
C VAL A 166 9.55 3.81 -8.57
N PRO A 167 9.12 2.77 -9.26
CA PRO A 167 7.70 2.49 -9.41
C PRO A 167 7.06 1.95 -8.13
N GLY A 168 5.79 2.27 -7.93
CA GLY A 168 4.93 1.53 -7.02
C GLY A 168 4.58 0.16 -7.57
N GLY A 169 4.05 -0.70 -6.74
CA GLY A 169 3.59 -2.04 -7.12
C GLY A 169 2.38 -2.02 -8.05
N VAL A 170 2.31 -2.98 -8.96
CA VAL A 170 1.08 -3.20 -9.74
C VAL A 170 -0.12 -3.36 -8.81
N GLY A 171 -1.26 -2.85 -9.20
CA GLY A 171 -2.45 -2.79 -8.33
C GLY A 171 -2.65 -1.41 -7.72
N GLY A 172 -2.07 -0.38 -8.34
CA GLY A 172 -2.34 1.02 -8.02
C GLY A 172 -1.35 1.67 -7.04
N GLY A 173 -0.19 1.07 -6.79
CA GLY A 173 0.85 1.68 -5.96
C GLY A 173 1.43 2.96 -6.59
N GLY A 174 1.61 4.01 -5.78
CA GLY A 174 2.22 5.26 -6.17
C GLY A 174 3.74 5.15 -6.31
N ALA A 175 4.31 5.80 -7.33
CA ALA A 175 5.76 5.92 -7.49
C ALA A 175 6.36 6.82 -6.40
N ASN A 176 7.68 6.77 -6.22
CA ASN A 176 8.39 7.72 -5.37
C ASN A 176 8.19 9.18 -5.89
N ALA A 177 8.78 10.15 -5.20
CA ALA A 177 8.49 11.58 -5.42
C ALA A 177 7.02 11.98 -5.16
N GLY A 178 6.37 11.30 -4.23
CA GLY A 178 5.03 11.65 -3.76
C GLY A 178 3.89 11.19 -4.67
N GLY A 179 4.11 10.19 -5.50
CA GLY A 179 3.04 9.61 -6.31
C GLY A 179 1.90 9.07 -5.46
N CYS A 180 0.65 9.49 -5.75
CA CYS A 180 -0.52 8.97 -5.05
C CYS A 180 -0.86 7.55 -5.50
N GLY A 181 -1.41 6.76 -4.58
CA GLY A 181 -2.04 5.50 -4.93
C GLY A 181 -3.27 5.74 -5.81
N THR A 182 -3.51 4.83 -6.74
CA THR A 182 -4.66 4.91 -7.65
C THR A 182 -5.95 4.70 -6.87
N THR A 183 -6.92 5.60 -7.09
CA THR A 183 -8.25 5.48 -6.47
C THR A 183 -8.95 4.17 -6.86
N ASN A 184 -9.78 3.65 -5.97
CA ASN A 184 -10.55 2.41 -6.18
C ASN A 184 -9.67 1.18 -6.46
N THR A 185 -8.47 1.16 -5.89
CA THR A 185 -7.56 0.01 -5.97
C THR A 185 -7.03 -0.44 -4.61
N GLY A 186 -7.13 0.39 -3.58
CA GLY A 186 -6.45 0.16 -2.31
C GLY A 186 -4.92 0.27 -2.40
N GLY A 187 -4.40 0.92 -3.44
CA GLY A 187 -2.96 1.10 -3.65
C GLY A 187 -2.34 2.06 -2.63
N GLY A 188 -1.12 1.78 -2.16
CA GLY A 188 -0.37 2.65 -1.26
C GLY A 188 0.20 3.89 -1.96
N GLY A 189 0.32 5.01 -1.25
CA GLY A 189 1.05 6.18 -1.76
C GLY A 189 2.56 5.98 -1.71
N GLY A 190 3.27 6.56 -2.66
CA GLY A 190 4.73 6.58 -2.72
C GLY A 190 5.33 7.61 -1.75
N ALA A 191 6.51 7.34 -1.25
CA ALA A 191 7.21 8.28 -0.40
C ALA A 191 7.76 9.47 -1.21
N TYR A 192 8.03 10.57 -0.53
CA TYR A 192 8.63 11.73 -1.17
C TYR A 192 10.17 11.57 -1.31
N ASN A 193 10.73 12.29 -2.27
CA ASN A 193 12.18 12.46 -2.43
C ASN A 193 12.60 13.84 -1.90
N ARG A 194 13.75 13.90 -1.19
CA ARG A 194 14.31 15.19 -0.73
C ARG A 194 14.78 16.06 -1.91
N PRO A 195 14.87 17.38 -1.72
CA PRO A 195 14.62 18.16 -0.50
C PRO A 195 13.19 18.68 -0.36
N THR A 196 12.37 18.60 -1.40
CA THR A 196 11.05 19.25 -1.42
C THR A 196 9.99 18.26 -1.87
N GLY A 197 8.98 18.05 -1.08
CA GLY A 197 7.85 17.21 -1.49
C GLY A 197 7.04 16.68 -0.30
N CYS A 198 5.84 16.24 -0.60
CA CYS A 198 5.00 15.49 0.31
C CYS A 198 4.93 14.03 -0.18
N GLY A 199 4.72 13.11 0.73
CA GLY A 199 4.36 11.73 0.38
C GLY A 199 3.01 11.70 -0.33
N GLY A 200 2.83 10.76 -1.25
CA GLY A 200 1.55 10.54 -1.91
C GLY A 200 0.51 9.96 -0.94
N SER A 201 -0.74 10.34 -1.13
CA SER A 201 -1.86 9.71 -0.44
C SER A 201 -2.10 8.30 -0.96
N GLY A 202 -2.57 7.40 -0.13
CA GLY A 202 -3.09 6.11 -0.58
C GLY A 202 -4.35 6.25 -1.42
N GLY A 203 -4.62 5.30 -2.31
CA GLY A 203 -5.88 5.19 -3.04
C GLY A 203 -6.98 4.60 -2.17
N SER A 204 -8.22 5.00 -2.42
CA SER A 204 -9.39 4.37 -1.80
C SER A 204 -9.50 2.89 -2.14
N GLY A 205 -10.14 2.12 -1.27
CA GLY A 205 -10.47 0.72 -1.53
C GLY A 205 -11.56 0.52 -2.58
N VAL A 206 -11.88 -0.72 -2.82
CA VAL A 206 -12.97 -1.17 -3.70
C VAL A 206 -13.55 -2.46 -3.15
N VAL A 207 -14.85 -2.66 -3.30
CA VAL A 207 -15.51 -3.93 -3.03
C VAL A 207 -16.14 -4.43 -4.31
N ILE A 208 -15.82 -5.67 -4.70
CA ILE A 208 -16.34 -6.33 -5.90
C ILE A 208 -17.08 -7.58 -5.47
N ILE A 209 -18.34 -7.68 -5.79
CA ILE A 209 -19.20 -8.81 -5.42
C ILE A 209 -19.62 -9.56 -6.69
N ARG A 210 -19.43 -10.87 -6.69
CA ARG A 210 -19.93 -11.75 -7.73
C ARG A 210 -20.82 -12.82 -7.11
N TYR A 211 -22.00 -12.98 -7.64
CA TYR A 211 -22.97 -14.00 -7.20
C TYR A 211 -23.47 -14.82 -8.39
N LYS A 212 -23.90 -16.05 -8.13
CA LYS A 212 -24.64 -16.84 -9.11
C LYS A 212 -26.09 -16.36 -9.12
N PHE A 213 -26.58 -16.05 -10.28
CA PHE A 213 -28.03 -15.91 -10.50
C PHE A 213 -28.62 -17.33 -10.59
N GLN A 214 -29.64 -17.62 -9.80
CA GLN A 214 -30.40 -18.87 -9.84
C GLN A 214 -31.72 -18.64 -10.52
#